data_d82200070a08c7c1f45f396713e95246
#
_entry.id   d82200070a08c7c1f45f396713e95246
#
_cell.length_a   1.000
_cell.length_b   1.000
_cell.length_c   1.000
_cell.angle_alpha   90.00
_cell.angle_beta   90.00
_cell.angle_gamma   90.00
#
_symmetry.space_group_name_H-M   'P 1'
#
loop_
_entity.id
_entity.type
_entity.pdbx_description
1 polymer ?
#
loop_
_entity_poly.entity_id
_entity_poly.type
_entity_poly.pdbx_seq_one_letter_code
_entity_poly.pdbx_strand_id
1 'polypeptide(L)'
;VYGLEGSENIGRLQEETRAVFWTGFGQAETTAFVTASPASERPGASGRPTLINSVSVVNEAEEQLCVGEEGEIVVRGENVFLEYWSMSDATEYAHRNGWHHTGDIGRFDEEGYLWYVRRKAEKELIKSGGENVYPGEVETVLMKHPQIEECCVIGVPDKTWGEAVRAVCVLANGSKLSAEEVRGYVGEKIAGFKKPRDVIFVQELPYENNQIDRDKVKVEWGE
;
A
#
# COMPACT_ATOMS: atom_id res chain seq x y z
N VAL A 1 21.65 11.33 9.64
CA VAL A 1 20.63 11.44 8.57
C VAL A 1 19.71 10.24 8.67
N TYR A 2 18.42 10.43 8.43
CA TYR A 2 17.45 9.32 8.39
C TYR A 2 16.42 9.55 7.27
N GLY A 3 15.89 8.46 6.74
CA GLY A 3 14.93 8.49 5.63
C GLY A 3 14.69 7.11 5.03
N LEU A 4 14.06 7.11 3.87
CA LEU A 4 13.83 5.92 3.04
C LEU A 4 14.60 6.13 1.74
N GLU A 5 15.71 5.41 1.58
CA GLU A 5 16.60 5.51 0.43
C GLU A 5 17.09 4.13 -0.02
N GLY A 6 17.44 4.03 -1.30
CA GLY A 6 18.07 2.82 -1.83
C GLY A 6 19.50 2.62 -1.29
N SER A 7 19.90 1.36 -1.19
CA SER A 7 21.20 0.97 -0.63
C SER A 7 22.39 1.66 -1.29
N GLU A 8 22.32 1.93 -2.60
CA GLU A 8 23.37 2.63 -3.35
C GLU A 8 23.53 4.08 -2.89
N ASN A 9 22.41 4.82 -2.74
CA ASN A 9 22.42 6.19 -2.25
C ASN A 9 22.89 6.29 -0.81
N ILE A 10 22.50 5.32 0.03
CA ILE A 10 22.97 5.23 1.43
C ILE A 10 24.48 5.02 1.48
N GLY A 11 25.01 4.07 0.69
CA GLY A 11 26.44 3.80 0.60
C GLY A 11 27.23 5.04 0.20
N ARG A 12 26.81 5.70 -0.87
CA ARG A 12 27.44 6.93 -1.36
C ARG A 12 27.43 8.05 -0.31
N LEU A 13 26.28 8.28 0.34
CA LEU A 13 26.17 9.29 1.39
C LEU A 13 27.15 9.03 2.55
N GLN A 14 27.26 7.78 3.00
CA GLN A 14 28.14 7.40 4.10
C GLN A 14 29.62 7.53 3.73
N GLU A 15 30.00 7.19 2.50
CA GLU A 15 31.37 7.34 2.00
C GLU A 15 31.77 8.81 1.84
N GLU A 16 30.91 9.64 1.26
CA GLU A 16 31.19 11.05 0.96
C GLU A 16 31.15 11.94 2.22
N THR A 17 30.29 11.62 3.21
CA THR A 17 30.02 12.56 4.31
C THR A 17 30.39 12.05 5.70
N ARG A 18 30.73 10.78 5.86
CA ARG A 18 30.88 10.09 7.16
C ARG A 18 29.61 10.14 8.04
N ALA A 19 28.47 10.51 7.48
CA ALA A 19 27.21 10.53 8.20
C ALA A 19 26.68 9.11 8.41
N VAL A 20 26.12 8.84 9.58
CA VAL A 20 25.36 7.61 9.80
C VAL A 20 23.96 7.81 9.26
N PHE A 21 23.55 6.95 8.31
CA PHE A 21 22.18 6.93 7.82
C PHE A 21 21.36 5.96 8.66
N TRP A 22 20.22 6.45 9.16
CA TRP A 22 19.25 5.66 9.90
C TRP A 22 18.07 5.33 9.01
N THR A 23 17.71 4.06 8.96
CA THR A 23 16.51 3.54 8.34
C THR A 23 15.45 3.22 9.39
N GLY A 24 14.20 3.17 9.01
CA GLY A 24 13.11 2.82 9.91
C GLY A 24 11.79 2.63 9.18
N PHE A 25 10.79 2.16 9.90
CA PHE A 25 9.41 2.04 9.47
C PHE A 25 8.53 2.96 10.32
N GLY A 26 7.57 3.60 9.70
CA GLY A 26 6.56 4.43 10.34
C GLY A 26 5.58 5.02 9.34
N GLN A 27 4.51 5.57 9.87
CA GLN A 27 3.41 6.18 9.11
C GLN A 27 3.01 7.51 9.76
N ALA A 28 2.14 8.28 9.10
CA ALA A 28 1.54 9.48 9.71
C ALA A 28 0.76 9.12 10.99
N GLU A 29 0.08 7.98 10.98
CA GLU A 29 -0.68 7.41 12.09
C GLU A 29 0.19 7.03 13.30
N THR A 30 1.50 6.92 13.13
CA THR A 30 2.45 6.64 14.20
C THR A 30 3.34 7.83 14.51
N THR A 31 3.02 9.01 13.99
CA THR A 31 3.72 10.30 14.18
C THR A 31 5.15 10.30 13.63
N ALA A 32 5.89 9.20 13.74
CA ALA A 32 7.26 9.04 13.33
C ALA A 32 7.61 7.55 13.14
N PHE A 33 8.90 7.24 13.12
CA PHE A 33 9.39 5.87 13.05
C PHE A 33 9.06 5.08 14.32
N VAL A 34 8.44 3.92 14.14
CA VAL A 34 8.21 2.93 15.21
C VAL A 34 9.32 1.88 15.27
N THR A 35 10.10 1.77 14.20
CA THR A 35 11.36 1.04 14.17
C THR A 35 12.47 1.94 13.65
N ALA A 36 13.71 1.76 14.12
CA ALA A 36 14.86 2.48 13.62
C ALA A 36 16.16 1.73 13.89
N SER A 37 17.13 1.83 13.01
CA SER A 37 18.53 1.42 13.23
C SER A 37 19.46 2.10 12.21
N PRO A 38 20.78 2.14 12.49
CA PRO A 38 21.74 2.45 11.43
C PRO A 38 21.59 1.47 10.26
N ALA A 39 21.47 2.01 9.05
CA ALA A 39 21.27 1.18 7.84
C ALA A 39 22.45 0.22 7.58
N SER A 40 23.64 0.55 8.09
CA SER A 40 24.84 -0.29 7.99
C SER A 40 24.78 -1.54 8.87
N GLU A 41 23.95 -1.57 9.92
CA GLU A 41 23.83 -2.75 10.79
C GLU A 41 23.09 -3.90 10.10
N ARG A 42 22.06 -3.56 9.31
CA ARG A 42 21.25 -4.55 8.59
C ARG A 42 20.75 -3.95 7.26
N PRO A 43 21.56 -3.95 6.21
CA PRO A 43 21.20 -3.34 4.93
C PRO A 43 19.89 -3.93 4.35
N GLY A 44 18.94 -3.05 4.00
CA GLY A 44 17.62 -3.42 3.48
C GLY A 44 16.54 -3.66 4.54
N ALA A 45 16.89 -3.79 5.82
CA ALA A 45 15.91 -3.88 6.90
C ALA A 45 15.35 -2.49 7.24
N SER A 46 14.16 -2.47 7.82
CA SER A 46 13.46 -1.27 8.30
C SER A 46 13.72 -0.97 9.78
N GLY A 47 14.82 -1.47 10.33
CA GLY A 47 15.25 -1.22 11.71
C GLY A 47 14.59 -2.12 12.76
N ARG A 48 14.90 -1.85 14.03
CA ARG A 48 14.35 -2.54 15.20
C ARG A 48 13.29 -1.66 15.90
N PRO A 49 12.32 -2.26 16.60
CA PRO A 49 11.34 -1.50 17.39
C PRO A 49 12.02 -0.51 18.32
N THR A 50 11.48 0.73 18.37
CA THR A 50 11.96 1.76 19.30
C THR A 50 11.46 1.48 20.71
N LEU A 51 12.06 2.11 21.71
CA LEU A 51 11.76 1.85 23.12
C LEU A 51 10.31 2.18 23.54
N ILE A 52 9.64 3.07 22.79
CA ILE A 52 8.29 3.54 23.10
C ILE A 52 7.21 2.77 22.32
N ASN A 53 7.59 1.84 21.45
CA ASN A 53 6.68 1.11 20.58
C ASN A 53 6.80 -0.40 20.79
N SER A 54 5.66 -1.07 20.80
CA SER A 54 5.55 -2.48 20.53
C SER A 54 5.18 -2.65 19.06
N VAL A 55 5.94 -3.45 18.34
CA VAL A 55 5.70 -3.79 16.93
C VAL A 55 5.60 -5.30 16.82
N SER A 56 4.59 -5.79 16.14
CA SER A 56 4.38 -7.21 15.90
C SER A 56 3.98 -7.45 14.45
N VAL A 57 3.96 -8.70 14.04
CA VAL A 57 3.46 -9.14 12.73
C VAL A 57 2.38 -10.17 12.98
N VAL A 58 1.19 -9.99 12.37
CA VAL A 58 0.03 -10.85 12.59
C VAL A 58 -0.53 -11.40 11.27
N ASN A 59 -1.17 -12.57 11.36
CA ASN A 59 -1.93 -13.15 10.25
C ASN A 59 -3.37 -12.56 10.18
N GLU A 60 -4.18 -13.05 9.24
CA GLU A 60 -5.58 -12.62 9.08
C GLU A 60 -6.48 -13.01 10.28
N ALA A 61 -6.09 -14.01 11.07
CA ALA A 61 -6.76 -14.41 12.29
C ALA A 61 -6.33 -13.57 13.51
N GLU A 62 -5.51 -12.51 13.31
CA GLU A 62 -4.95 -11.63 14.35
C GLU A 62 -3.99 -12.34 15.31
N GLU A 63 -3.46 -13.49 14.91
CA GLU A 63 -2.46 -14.24 15.68
C GLU A 63 -1.06 -13.75 15.34
N GLN A 64 -0.22 -13.59 16.36
CA GLN A 64 1.17 -13.19 16.19
C GLN A 64 1.95 -14.30 15.46
N LEU A 65 2.67 -13.91 14.42
CA LEU A 65 3.47 -14.80 13.59
C LEU A 65 4.88 -15.01 14.16
N CYS A 66 5.47 -16.15 13.78
CA CYS A 66 6.84 -16.45 14.12
C CYS A 66 7.84 -15.64 13.27
N VAL A 67 9.09 -15.66 13.71
CA VAL A 67 10.21 -15.05 12.97
C VAL A 67 10.30 -15.65 11.56
N GLY A 68 10.44 -14.79 10.56
CA GLY A 68 10.53 -15.14 9.15
C GLY A 68 9.18 -15.22 8.41
N GLU A 69 8.05 -15.33 9.12
CA GLU A 69 6.72 -15.36 8.51
C GLU A 69 6.24 -13.95 8.15
N GLU A 70 5.58 -13.82 7.01
CA GLU A 70 5.04 -12.56 6.50
C GLU A 70 3.59 -12.35 6.95
N GLY A 71 3.30 -11.16 7.45
CA GLY A 71 1.96 -10.76 7.85
C GLY A 71 1.84 -9.25 8.02
N GLU A 72 0.68 -8.80 8.49
CA GLU A 72 0.45 -7.37 8.72
C GLU A 72 1.28 -6.86 9.89
N ILE A 73 1.99 -5.77 9.65
CA ILE A 73 2.70 -5.03 10.71
C ILE A 73 1.66 -4.33 11.57
N VAL A 74 1.67 -4.59 12.86
CA VAL A 74 0.80 -3.93 13.84
C VAL A 74 1.62 -3.21 14.90
N VAL A 75 1.13 -2.06 15.35
CA VAL A 75 1.86 -1.16 16.23
C VAL A 75 1.03 -0.79 17.45
N ARG A 76 1.68 -0.73 18.60
CA ARG A 76 1.13 -0.15 19.84
C ARG A 76 2.16 0.79 20.45
N GLY A 77 1.71 1.96 20.89
CA GLY A 77 2.57 2.96 21.50
C GLY A 77 1.84 4.28 21.73
N GLU A 78 2.39 5.14 22.55
CA GLU A 78 1.77 6.45 22.87
C GLU A 78 1.83 7.45 21.70
N ASN A 79 2.65 7.18 20.69
CA ASN A 79 2.77 7.96 19.47
C ASN A 79 1.83 7.52 18.35
N VAL A 80 1.01 6.50 18.61
CA VAL A 80 -0.07 6.09 17.68
C VAL A 80 -1.19 7.11 17.77
N PHE A 81 -1.72 7.53 16.62
CA PHE A 81 -2.80 8.52 16.52
C PHE A 81 -4.07 8.09 17.28
N LEU A 82 -4.90 9.05 17.63
CA LEU A 82 -6.13 8.77 18.39
C LEU A 82 -7.27 8.34 17.48
N GLU A 83 -7.50 9.09 16.39
CA GLU A 83 -8.62 8.84 15.49
C GLU A 83 -8.43 9.50 14.12
N TYR A 84 -9.14 8.99 13.12
CA TYR A 84 -9.39 9.70 11.88
C TYR A 84 -10.56 10.68 12.09
N TRP A 85 -10.35 11.93 11.73
CA TRP A 85 -11.34 12.99 11.95
C TRP A 85 -12.69 12.67 11.31
N SER A 86 -13.75 12.60 12.15
CA SER A 86 -15.13 12.27 11.74
C SER A 86 -15.28 10.94 10.97
N MET A 87 -14.40 9.96 11.24
CA MET A 87 -14.42 8.63 10.60
C MET A 87 -14.28 7.52 11.65
N SER A 88 -15.32 7.37 12.48
CA SER A 88 -15.35 6.40 13.59
C SER A 88 -15.10 4.97 13.13
N ASP A 89 -15.78 4.52 12.07
CA ASP A 89 -15.70 3.16 11.57
C ASP A 89 -14.28 2.84 11.06
N ALA A 90 -13.66 3.79 10.35
CA ALA A 90 -12.27 3.64 9.89
C ALA A 90 -11.28 3.64 11.06
N THR A 91 -11.57 4.42 12.12
CA THR A 91 -10.76 4.46 13.33
C THR A 91 -10.86 3.14 14.10
N GLU A 92 -12.06 2.61 14.30
CA GLU A 92 -12.30 1.33 14.97
C GLU A 92 -11.62 0.19 14.22
N TYR A 93 -11.75 0.16 12.88
CA TYR A 93 -11.08 -0.81 12.04
C TYR A 93 -9.54 -0.72 12.13
N ALA A 94 -8.99 0.50 12.17
CA ALA A 94 -7.55 0.71 12.29
C ALA A 94 -7.00 0.33 13.67
N HIS A 95 -7.80 0.42 14.73
CA HIS A 95 -7.40 0.15 16.13
C HIS A 95 -7.94 -1.18 16.67
N ARG A 96 -8.37 -2.10 15.82
CA ARG A 96 -8.95 -3.36 16.27
C ARG A 96 -7.97 -4.20 17.11
N ASN A 97 -8.49 -4.97 18.04
CA ASN A 97 -7.73 -5.83 18.95
C ASN A 97 -6.64 -5.09 19.77
N GLY A 98 -6.77 -3.77 19.93
CA GLY A 98 -5.84 -2.95 20.70
C GLY A 98 -4.49 -2.71 20.03
N TRP A 99 -4.41 -2.91 18.72
CA TRP A 99 -3.28 -2.60 17.87
C TRP A 99 -3.69 -1.66 16.74
N HIS A 100 -2.80 -0.75 16.37
CA HIS A 100 -2.92 -0.05 15.11
C HIS A 100 -2.49 -0.96 13.96
N HIS A 101 -3.39 -1.22 13.04
CA HIS A 101 -3.19 -2.00 11.83
C HIS A 101 -2.68 -1.11 10.71
N THR A 102 -1.40 -1.29 10.36
CA THR A 102 -0.73 -0.37 9.43
C THR A 102 -1.17 -0.56 7.98
N GLY A 103 -1.66 -1.76 7.63
CA GLY A 103 -1.92 -2.15 6.25
C GLY A 103 -0.65 -2.39 5.44
N ASP A 104 0.48 -2.50 6.11
CA ASP A 104 1.76 -2.85 5.52
C ASP A 104 2.15 -4.27 5.95
N ILE A 105 2.70 -5.05 5.01
CA ILE A 105 3.16 -6.41 5.24
C ILE A 105 4.66 -6.40 5.51
N GLY A 106 5.05 -7.14 6.50
CA GLY A 106 6.46 -7.30 6.87
C GLY A 106 6.72 -8.60 7.61
N ARG A 107 7.95 -8.79 8.00
CA ARG A 107 8.40 -9.92 8.82
C ARG A 107 9.56 -9.51 9.71
N PHE A 108 9.73 -10.19 10.82
CA PHE A 108 10.94 -10.05 11.64
C PHE A 108 11.97 -11.11 11.27
N ASP A 109 13.24 -10.77 11.36
CA ASP A 109 14.32 -11.76 11.33
C ASP A 109 14.72 -12.21 12.74
N GLU A 110 15.60 -13.20 12.82
CA GLU A 110 16.09 -13.79 14.09
C GLU A 110 16.80 -12.76 15.01
N GLU A 111 17.29 -11.68 14.44
CA GLU A 111 17.95 -10.60 15.17
C GLU A 111 17.00 -9.48 15.58
N GLY A 112 15.71 -9.61 15.28
CA GLY A 112 14.65 -8.67 15.64
C GLY A 112 14.59 -7.43 14.76
N TYR A 113 15.13 -7.47 13.54
CA TYR A 113 14.93 -6.42 12.56
C TYR A 113 13.66 -6.65 11.78
N LEU A 114 12.89 -5.58 11.59
CA LEU A 114 11.71 -5.56 10.72
C LEU A 114 12.15 -5.45 9.25
N TRP A 115 11.58 -6.26 8.40
CA TRP A 115 11.69 -6.20 6.96
C TRP A 115 10.32 -5.83 6.38
N TYR A 116 10.22 -4.68 5.78
CA TYR A 116 9.07 -4.29 4.98
C TYR A 116 9.04 -5.13 3.69
N VAL A 117 7.91 -5.69 3.36
CA VAL A 117 7.73 -6.52 2.16
C VAL A 117 6.90 -5.77 1.12
N ARG A 118 5.68 -5.39 1.47
CA ARG A 118 4.74 -4.71 0.56
C ARG A 118 3.62 -4.05 1.35
N ARG A 119 2.81 -3.26 0.66
CA ARG A 119 1.55 -2.77 1.21
C ARG A 119 0.44 -3.76 0.94
N LYS A 120 -0.54 -3.88 1.85
CA LYS A 120 -1.76 -4.65 1.58
C LYS A 120 -2.48 -4.10 0.35
N ALA A 121 -3.03 -4.98 -0.48
CA ALA A 121 -3.69 -4.62 -1.73
C ALA A 121 -4.82 -3.59 -1.54
N GLU A 122 -5.58 -3.68 -0.47
CA GLU A 122 -6.66 -2.76 -0.11
C GLU A 122 -6.20 -1.34 0.26
N LYS A 123 -4.94 -1.20 0.71
CA LYS A 123 -4.30 0.09 1.03
C LYS A 123 -3.24 0.50 0.00
N GLU A 124 -3.29 -0.09 -1.17
CA GLU A 124 -2.36 0.20 -2.24
C GLU A 124 -2.37 1.68 -2.63
N LEU A 125 -1.22 2.16 -3.00
CA LEU A 125 -1.00 3.51 -3.46
C LEU A 125 -0.25 3.45 -4.79
N ILE A 126 -0.86 3.98 -5.85
CA ILE A 126 -0.25 4.10 -7.17
C ILE A 126 0.49 5.44 -7.23
N LYS A 127 1.78 5.41 -7.49
CA LYS A 127 2.60 6.63 -7.63
C LYS A 127 2.73 7.03 -9.09
N SER A 128 1.73 7.76 -9.60
CA SER A 128 1.69 8.20 -10.99
C SER A 128 2.28 9.60 -11.16
N GLY A 129 3.50 9.69 -11.68
CA GLY A 129 4.15 10.99 -11.94
C GLY A 129 4.43 11.81 -10.69
N GLY A 130 4.68 11.18 -9.54
CA GLY A 130 4.88 11.84 -8.25
C GLY A 130 3.60 12.10 -7.47
N GLU A 131 2.44 11.89 -8.08
CA GLU A 131 1.12 12.04 -7.45
C GLU A 131 0.63 10.72 -6.88
N ASN A 132 -0.03 10.79 -5.72
CA ASN A 132 -0.58 9.64 -5.04
C ASN A 132 -2.02 9.37 -5.53
N VAL A 133 -2.25 8.20 -6.10
CA VAL A 133 -3.57 7.73 -6.52
C VAL A 133 -3.98 6.53 -5.70
N TYR A 134 -5.08 6.65 -4.99
CA TYR A 134 -5.67 5.54 -4.24
C TYR A 134 -6.63 4.76 -5.13
N PRO A 135 -6.38 3.47 -5.41
CA PRO A 135 -7.25 2.63 -6.25
C PRO A 135 -8.71 2.71 -5.87
N GLY A 136 -9.02 2.60 -4.57
CA GLY A 136 -10.40 2.65 -4.06
C GLY A 136 -11.17 3.93 -4.39
N GLU A 137 -10.49 5.08 -4.54
CA GLU A 137 -11.14 6.32 -4.98
C GLU A 137 -11.59 6.22 -6.43
N VAL A 138 -10.75 5.67 -7.30
CA VAL A 138 -11.06 5.46 -8.71
C VAL A 138 -12.16 4.40 -8.87
N GLU A 139 -12.05 3.29 -8.13
CA GLU A 139 -13.04 2.21 -8.08
C GLU A 139 -14.43 2.74 -7.64
N THR A 140 -14.47 3.57 -6.61
CA THR A 140 -15.71 4.20 -6.13
C THR A 140 -16.41 5.02 -7.23
N VAL A 141 -15.64 5.66 -8.10
CA VAL A 141 -16.19 6.39 -9.24
C VAL A 141 -16.66 5.44 -10.33
N LEU A 142 -15.87 4.43 -10.68
CA LEU A 142 -16.18 3.43 -11.69
C LEU A 142 -17.46 2.66 -11.34
N MET A 143 -17.62 2.23 -10.10
CA MET A 143 -18.80 1.50 -9.62
C MET A 143 -20.11 2.31 -9.63
N LYS A 144 -20.03 3.62 -9.81
CA LYS A 144 -21.23 4.46 -10.06
C LYS A 144 -21.68 4.46 -11.52
N HIS A 145 -20.88 3.88 -12.42
CA HIS A 145 -21.24 3.81 -13.84
C HIS A 145 -22.21 2.65 -14.09
N PRO A 146 -23.40 2.88 -14.68
CA PRO A 146 -24.46 1.86 -14.78
C PRO A 146 -24.11 0.65 -15.64
N GLN A 147 -23.06 0.73 -16.46
CA GLN A 147 -22.61 -0.34 -17.34
C GLN A 147 -21.39 -1.10 -16.79
N ILE A 148 -20.89 -0.76 -15.60
CA ILE A 148 -19.81 -1.46 -14.92
C ILE A 148 -20.42 -2.26 -13.77
N GLU A 149 -20.21 -3.57 -13.78
CA GLU A 149 -20.67 -4.49 -12.74
C GLU A 149 -19.64 -4.64 -11.64
N GLU A 150 -18.37 -4.76 -12.03
CA GLU A 150 -17.24 -4.87 -11.11
C GLU A 150 -16.01 -4.16 -11.68
N CYS A 151 -15.11 -3.72 -10.80
CA CYS A 151 -13.82 -3.20 -11.23
C CYS A 151 -12.75 -3.41 -10.17
N CYS A 152 -11.51 -3.49 -10.65
CA CYS A 152 -10.31 -3.44 -9.83
C CYS A 152 -9.32 -2.47 -10.47
N VAL A 153 -8.76 -1.56 -9.69
CA VAL A 153 -7.78 -0.58 -10.17
C VAL A 153 -6.41 -0.94 -9.62
N ILE A 154 -5.43 -1.03 -10.49
CA ILE A 154 -4.05 -1.41 -10.16
C ILE A 154 -3.04 -0.41 -10.71
N GLY A 155 -1.87 -0.34 -10.08
CA GLY A 155 -0.69 0.32 -10.62
C GLY A 155 0.05 -0.63 -11.55
N VAL A 156 0.45 -0.12 -12.72
CA VAL A 156 1.27 -0.85 -13.68
C VAL A 156 2.51 -0.04 -14.02
N PRO A 157 3.65 -0.68 -14.34
CA PRO A 157 4.86 0.03 -14.71
C PRO A 157 4.66 0.95 -15.91
N ASP A 158 5.12 2.19 -15.82
CA ASP A 158 5.08 3.19 -16.90
C ASP A 158 6.42 3.91 -17.04
N LYS A 159 6.95 3.97 -18.27
CA LYS A 159 8.28 4.55 -18.54
C LYS A 159 8.35 6.05 -18.26
N THR A 160 7.25 6.76 -18.35
CA THR A 160 7.18 8.22 -18.19
C THR A 160 6.83 8.62 -16.77
N TRP A 161 5.95 7.86 -16.13
CA TRP A 161 5.33 8.24 -14.86
C TRP A 161 5.77 7.35 -13.69
N GLY A 162 6.64 6.36 -13.94
CA GLY A 162 7.01 5.32 -12.98
C GLY A 162 5.90 4.28 -12.85
N GLU A 163 4.70 4.72 -12.48
CA GLU A 163 3.49 3.90 -12.48
C GLU A 163 2.35 4.60 -13.21
N ALA A 164 1.49 3.83 -13.87
CA ALA A 164 0.24 4.29 -14.46
C ALA A 164 -0.96 3.59 -13.82
N VAL A 165 -2.08 4.30 -13.74
CA VAL A 165 -3.35 3.75 -13.27
C VAL A 165 -3.99 2.90 -14.36
N ARG A 166 -4.24 1.62 -14.09
CA ARG A 166 -4.99 0.69 -14.95
C ARG A 166 -6.28 0.28 -14.27
N ALA A 167 -7.39 0.34 -14.99
CA ALA A 167 -8.67 -0.19 -14.53
C ALA A 167 -8.98 -1.50 -15.24
N VAL A 168 -9.29 -2.55 -14.49
CA VAL A 168 -9.78 -3.84 -15.00
C VAL A 168 -11.27 -3.90 -14.64
N CYS A 169 -12.13 -3.97 -15.65
CA CYS A 169 -13.57 -3.81 -15.49
C CYS A 169 -14.34 -5.01 -16.04
N VAL A 170 -15.36 -5.44 -15.31
CA VAL A 170 -16.41 -6.34 -15.78
C VAL A 170 -17.61 -5.50 -16.18
N LEU A 171 -18.11 -5.66 -17.38
CA LEU A 171 -19.30 -4.95 -17.86
C LEU A 171 -20.58 -5.67 -17.47
N ALA A 172 -21.60 -4.91 -17.13
CA ALA A 172 -22.95 -5.43 -16.94
C ALA A 172 -23.46 -6.09 -18.24
N ASN A 173 -24.25 -7.15 -18.10
CA ASN A 173 -24.73 -7.95 -19.22
C ASN A 173 -25.38 -7.11 -20.34
N GLY A 174 -24.89 -7.32 -21.56
CA GLY A 174 -25.40 -6.61 -22.76
C GLY A 174 -24.85 -5.18 -22.92
N SER A 175 -23.99 -4.73 -22.00
CA SER A 175 -23.36 -3.41 -22.07
C SER A 175 -22.23 -3.38 -23.11
N LYS A 176 -22.05 -2.19 -23.69
CA LYS A 176 -20.91 -1.89 -24.57
C LYS A 176 -20.33 -0.57 -24.11
N LEU A 177 -19.10 -0.60 -23.66
CA LEU A 177 -18.38 0.57 -23.16
C LEU A 177 -16.95 0.52 -23.70
N SER A 178 -16.47 1.61 -24.23
CA SER A 178 -15.08 1.73 -24.68
C SER A 178 -14.19 2.21 -23.55
N ALA A 179 -12.90 1.92 -23.64
CA ALA A 179 -11.91 2.42 -22.71
C ALA A 179 -11.88 3.97 -22.64
N GLU A 180 -12.17 4.64 -23.76
CA GLU A 180 -12.20 6.09 -23.83
C GLU A 180 -13.38 6.69 -23.08
N GLU A 181 -14.57 6.07 -23.16
CA GLU A 181 -15.75 6.47 -22.39
C GLU A 181 -15.53 6.28 -20.88
N VAL A 182 -14.93 5.17 -20.45
CA VAL A 182 -14.55 4.95 -19.04
C VAL A 182 -13.59 6.03 -18.56
N ARG A 183 -12.54 6.31 -19.33
CA ARG A 183 -11.54 7.35 -19.00
C ARG A 183 -12.16 8.74 -18.94
N GLY A 184 -13.06 9.06 -19.85
CA GLY A 184 -13.83 10.30 -19.86
C GLY A 184 -14.69 10.45 -18.61
N TYR A 185 -15.48 9.40 -18.31
CA TYR A 185 -16.35 9.36 -17.13
C TYR A 185 -15.61 9.59 -15.80
N VAL A 186 -14.45 8.94 -15.62
CA VAL A 186 -13.63 9.13 -14.42
C VAL A 186 -13.04 10.54 -14.39
N GLY A 187 -12.52 11.03 -15.52
CA GLY A 187 -11.87 12.35 -15.61
C GLY A 187 -12.82 13.54 -15.38
N GLU A 188 -14.13 13.35 -15.54
CA GLU A 188 -15.14 14.35 -15.21
C GLU A 188 -15.48 14.43 -13.70
N LYS A 189 -15.14 13.40 -12.94
CA LYS A 189 -15.58 13.25 -11.54
C LYS A 189 -14.47 13.38 -10.52
N ILE A 190 -13.23 13.07 -10.89
CA ILE A 190 -12.04 13.21 -10.03
C ILE A 190 -10.88 13.85 -10.79
N ALA A 191 -9.83 14.21 -10.06
CA ALA A 191 -8.67 14.89 -10.62
C ALA A 191 -8.06 14.12 -11.81
N GLY A 192 -7.69 14.82 -12.86
CA GLY A 192 -7.26 14.23 -14.14
C GLY A 192 -6.07 13.28 -14.07
N PHE A 193 -5.16 13.47 -13.09
CA PHE A 193 -4.03 12.57 -12.89
C PHE A 193 -4.44 11.21 -12.29
N LYS A 194 -5.62 11.10 -11.68
CA LYS A 194 -6.19 9.86 -11.13
C LYS A 194 -6.92 9.03 -12.20
N LYS A 195 -7.15 9.61 -13.36
CA LYS A 195 -7.84 8.96 -14.47
C LYS A 195 -7.04 7.75 -14.95
N PRO A 196 -7.66 6.56 -15.13
CA PRO A 196 -6.99 5.41 -15.72
C PRO A 196 -6.37 5.76 -17.07
N ARG A 197 -5.11 5.40 -17.26
CA ARG A 197 -4.44 5.52 -18.57
C ARG A 197 -4.83 4.38 -19.48
N ASP A 198 -5.05 3.23 -18.87
CA ASP A 198 -5.43 2.01 -19.55
C ASP A 198 -6.66 1.38 -18.90
N VAL A 199 -7.53 0.78 -19.72
CA VAL A 199 -8.75 0.11 -19.28
C VAL A 199 -8.86 -1.23 -20.01
N ILE A 200 -8.93 -2.30 -19.24
CA ILE A 200 -9.11 -3.66 -19.75
C ILE A 200 -10.51 -4.13 -19.36
N PHE A 201 -11.18 -4.77 -20.30
CA PHE A 201 -12.47 -5.42 -20.06
C PHE A 201 -12.28 -6.93 -19.99
N VAL A 202 -12.79 -7.52 -18.91
CA VAL A 202 -12.69 -8.96 -18.61
C VAL A 202 -14.06 -9.55 -18.37
N GLN A 203 -14.18 -10.88 -18.41
CA GLN A 203 -15.45 -11.57 -18.15
C GLN A 203 -15.73 -11.69 -16.65
N GLU A 204 -14.68 -11.90 -15.86
CA GLU A 204 -14.74 -12.04 -14.40
C GLU A 204 -13.44 -11.54 -13.77
N LEU A 205 -13.50 -11.15 -12.50
CA LEU A 205 -12.33 -10.84 -11.69
C LEU A 205 -12.02 -12.03 -10.75
N PRO A 206 -10.76 -12.27 -10.38
CA PRO A 206 -10.41 -13.30 -9.40
C PRO A 206 -10.86 -12.89 -8.00
N TYR A 207 -11.40 -13.86 -7.25
CA TYR A 207 -11.84 -13.68 -5.88
C TYR A 207 -11.06 -14.57 -4.92
N GLU A 208 -10.83 -14.05 -3.72
CA GLU A 208 -10.38 -14.79 -2.55
C GLU A 208 -11.16 -14.30 -1.32
N ASN A 209 -11.64 -15.21 -0.48
CA ASN A 209 -12.42 -14.89 0.72
C ASN A 209 -13.58 -13.90 0.48
N ASN A 210 -14.28 -14.03 -0.64
CA ASN A 210 -15.39 -13.15 -1.05
C ASN A 210 -15.01 -11.70 -1.38
N GLN A 211 -13.73 -11.42 -1.61
CA GLN A 211 -13.20 -10.13 -2.05
C GLN A 211 -12.39 -10.31 -3.33
N ILE A 212 -12.31 -9.25 -4.13
CA ILE A 212 -11.48 -9.26 -5.34
C ILE A 212 -10.00 -9.43 -4.95
N ASP A 213 -9.38 -10.48 -5.45
CA ASP A 213 -7.95 -10.75 -5.25
C ASP A 213 -7.10 -9.84 -6.15
N ARG A 214 -6.75 -8.67 -5.62
CA ARG A 214 -5.98 -7.66 -6.36
C ARG A 214 -4.58 -8.14 -6.74
N ASP A 215 -3.97 -9.01 -5.95
CA ASP A 215 -2.65 -9.55 -6.25
C ASP A 215 -2.72 -10.48 -7.48
N LYS A 216 -3.77 -11.29 -7.61
CA LYS A 216 -4.03 -12.06 -8.83
C LYS A 216 -4.36 -11.16 -10.03
N VAL A 217 -5.16 -10.11 -9.82
CA VAL A 217 -5.41 -9.11 -10.88
C VAL A 217 -4.12 -8.50 -11.40
N LYS A 218 -3.16 -8.19 -10.52
CA LYS A 218 -1.84 -7.69 -10.93
C LYS A 218 -1.02 -8.72 -11.68
N VAL A 219 -1.06 -9.98 -11.27
CA VAL A 219 -0.33 -11.05 -11.97
C VAL A 219 -0.87 -11.25 -13.39
N GLU A 220 -2.19 -11.19 -13.57
CA GLU A 220 -2.84 -11.45 -14.85
C GLU A 220 -2.82 -10.22 -15.80
N TRP A 221 -2.98 -9.03 -15.23
CA TRP A 221 -3.14 -7.79 -16.03
C TRP A 221 -2.21 -6.65 -15.63
N GLY A 222 -1.14 -6.93 -14.89
CA GLY A 222 -0.19 -5.90 -14.40
C GLY A 222 1.02 -5.64 -15.32
N GLU A 223 1.19 -6.42 -16.39
CA GLU A 223 2.28 -6.24 -17.35
C GLU A 223 1.99 -5.17 -18.42
#